data_29d796aca8501485f40bd7df60751027
#
_entry.id   29d796aca8501485f40bd7df60751027
#
_cell.length_a   1.000
_cell.length_b   1.000
_cell.length_c   1.000
_cell.angle_alpha   90.00
_cell.angle_beta   90.00
_cell.angle_gamma   90.00
#
_symmetry.space_group_name_H-M   'P 1'
#
loop_
_entity.id
_entity.type
_entity.pdbx_description
1 polymer ?
#
loop_
_entity_poly.entity_id
_entity_poly.type
_entity_poly.pdbx_seq_one_letter_code
_entity_poly.pdbx_strand_id
1 'polypeptide(L)'
;MVEQSRETLAAHRSGETVGTKLLRIAAKARKEGKFKFTSLYHLMNEELLLECFRRLSGNKAAGIDEVTKDEYAGNLEANIEALLGRLHRMAYRPQPARRVYIPKPGTDKQRPLGIPCLEDKLVQSALARILGAIYEEDFIEGSYGFRPGRSCHDALRALSQAVEWEGTNYIAEADIKGFLDSSS
;
A
#
# COMPACT_ATOMS: atom_id res chain seq x y z
N MET A 1 -29.09 -19.13 -21.45
CA MET A 1 -29.05 -17.87 -22.24
C MET A 1 -28.58 -16.64 -21.42
N VAL A 2 -28.66 -16.69 -20.09
CA VAL A 2 -28.20 -15.60 -19.19
C VAL A 2 -26.68 -15.69 -18.88
N GLU A 3 -26.12 -16.90 -18.92
CA GLU A 3 -24.69 -17.16 -18.61
C GLU A 3 -23.76 -16.72 -19.76
N GLN A 4 -24.19 -16.94 -21.02
CA GLN A 4 -23.43 -16.44 -22.18
C GLN A 4 -23.39 -14.92 -22.31
N SER A 5 -24.37 -14.20 -21.75
CA SER A 5 -24.36 -12.73 -21.71
C SER A 5 -23.41 -12.15 -20.68
N ARG A 6 -23.07 -12.89 -19.61
CA ARG A 6 -22.09 -12.48 -18.60
C ARG A 6 -20.66 -12.67 -19.08
N GLU A 7 -20.37 -13.74 -19.80
CA GLU A 7 -19.05 -13.97 -20.40
C GLU A 7 -18.72 -12.98 -21.52
N THR A 8 -19.70 -12.59 -22.33
CA THR A 8 -19.50 -11.58 -23.38
C THR A 8 -19.30 -10.16 -22.85
N LEU A 9 -19.90 -9.81 -21.71
CA LEU A 9 -19.65 -8.51 -21.03
C LEU A 9 -18.28 -8.45 -20.34
N ALA A 10 -17.73 -9.58 -19.90
CA ALA A 10 -16.36 -9.68 -19.38
C ALA A 10 -15.30 -9.57 -20.48
N ALA A 11 -15.59 -10.03 -21.69
CA ALA A 11 -14.66 -10.03 -22.84
C ALA A 11 -14.49 -8.65 -23.51
N HIS A 12 -15.37 -7.69 -23.24
CA HIS A 12 -15.29 -6.34 -23.87
C HIS A 12 -14.65 -5.25 -23.00
N ARG A 13 -14.16 -5.58 -21.81
CA ARG A 13 -13.28 -4.68 -21.03
C ARG A 13 -11.84 -4.96 -21.45
N SER A 14 -11.31 -4.05 -22.27
CA SER A 14 -9.90 -3.93 -22.70
C SER A 14 -8.95 -4.89 -21.96
N GLY A 15 -8.37 -5.88 -22.66
CA GLY A 15 -7.53 -6.96 -22.09
C GLY A 15 -6.24 -6.54 -21.39
N GLU A 16 -6.19 -5.35 -20.82
CA GLU A 16 -5.04 -4.82 -20.09
C GLU A 16 -5.29 -4.95 -18.58
N THR A 17 -4.49 -5.78 -17.93
CA THR A 17 -4.56 -5.99 -16.47
C THR A 17 -4.16 -4.74 -15.69
N VAL A 18 -4.57 -4.64 -14.42
CA VAL A 18 -4.12 -3.56 -13.53
C VAL A 18 -2.59 -3.55 -13.43
N GLY A 19 -1.95 -4.70 -13.39
CA GLY A 19 -0.49 -4.81 -13.41
C GLY A 19 0.15 -4.11 -14.61
N THR A 20 -0.37 -4.34 -15.81
CA THR A 20 0.12 -3.68 -17.03
C THR A 20 -0.07 -2.17 -16.98
N LYS A 21 -1.22 -1.70 -16.46
CA LYS A 21 -1.49 -0.26 -16.31
C LYS A 21 -0.52 0.39 -15.32
N LEU A 22 -0.22 -0.26 -14.19
CA LEU A 22 0.76 0.23 -13.22
C LEU A 22 2.18 0.29 -13.81
N LEU A 23 2.59 -0.69 -14.60
CA LEU A 23 3.88 -0.66 -15.32
C LEU A 23 3.99 0.50 -16.30
N ARG A 24 2.90 0.83 -17.01
CA ARG A 24 2.86 2.01 -17.91
C ARG A 24 2.97 3.32 -17.15
N ILE A 25 2.36 3.41 -15.96
CA ILE A 25 2.48 4.57 -15.06
C ILE A 25 3.93 4.72 -14.60
N ALA A 26 4.56 3.63 -14.15
CA ALA A 26 5.97 3.63 -13.75
C ALA A 26 6.89 4.06 -14.91
N ALA A 27 6.69 3.50 -16.10
CA ALA A 27 7.47 3.88 -17.29
C ALA A 27 7.30 5.37 -17.65
N LYS A 28 6.08 5.92 -17.47
CA LYS A 28 5.84 7.35 -17.71
C LYS A 28 6.48 8.21 -16.61
N ALA A 29 6.37 7.83 -15.35
CA ALA A 29 7.02 8.53 -14.24
C ALA A 29 8.55 8.60 -14.44
N ARG A 30 9.17 7.47 -14.78
CA ARG A 30 10.60 7.38 -15.09
C ARG A 30 11.02 8.30 -16.26
N LYS A 31 10.22 8.34 -17.31
CA LYS A 31 10.53 9.13 -18.50
C LYS A 31 10.31 10.63 -18.30
N GLU A 32 9.31 10.99 -17.53
CA GLU A 32 8.84 12.36 -17.37
C GLU A 32 8.72 12.70 -15.88
N GLY A 33 9.84 12.82 -15.16
CA GLY A 33 9.90 13.00 -13.70
C GLY A 33 9.16 14.21 -13.12
N LYS A 34 8.68 15.15 -13.95
CA LYS A 34 7.84 16.29 -13.56
C LYS A 34 6.37 16.11 -13.97
N PHE A 35 6.01 14.95 -14.52
CA PHE A 35 4.64 14.70 -14.96
C PHE A 35 3.68 14.62 -13.77
N LYS A 36 2.59 15.37 -13.84
CA LYS A 36 1.53 15.37 -12.80
C LYS A 36 0.44 14.37 -13.18
N PHE A 37 0.34 13.30 -12.44
CA PHE A 37 -0.74 12.32 -12.59
C PHE A 37 -2.01 12.86 -11.90
N THR A 38 -3.03 13.17 -12.68
CA THR A 38 -4.27 13.78 -12.16
C THR A 38 -5.46 12.83 -12.11
N SER A 39 -5.37 11.66 -12.72
CA SER A 39 -6.50 10.76 -12.90
C SER A 39 -6.13 9.31 -12.64
N LEU A 40 -5.80 9.00 -11.38
CA LEU A 40 -5.40 7.64 -10.96
C LEU A 40 -6.54 6.84 -10.32
N TYR A 41 -7.64 7.51 -9.98
CA TYR A 41 -8.72 6.89 -9.21
C TYR A 41 -9.42 5.75 -9.94
N HIS A 42 -9.47 5.77 -11.27
CA HIS A 42 -10.02 4.68 -12.09
C HIS A 42 -9.26 3.35 -11.96
N LEU A 43 -8.04 3.38 -11.43
CA LEU A 43 -7.25 2.18 -11.13
C LEU A 43 -7.73 1.47 -9.87
N MET A 44 -8.45 2.18 -8.98
CA MET A 44 -9.10 1.60 -7.82
C MET A 44 -10.35 0.84 -8.29
N ASN A 45 -10.15 -0.36 -8.77
CA ASN A 45 -11.17 -1.23 -9.36
C ASN A 45 -11.22 -2.58 -8.65
N GLU A 46 -12.17 -3.41 -9.04
CA GLU A 46 -12.39 -4.74 -8.48
C GLU A 46 -11.14 -5.63 -8.57
N GLU A 47 -10.50 -5.67 -9.74
CA GLU A 47 -9.29 -6.47 -9.98
C GLU A 47 -8.19 -6.13 -8.97
N LEU A 48 -7.92 -4.82 -8.77
CA LEU A 48 -6.91 -4.36 -7.83
C LEU A 48 -7.26 -4.72 -6.38
N LEU A 49 -8.50 -4.51 -5.97
CA LEU A 49 -8.94 -4.82 -4.60
C LEU A 49 -8.90 -6.33 -4.31
N LEU A 50 -9.34 -7.17 -5.26
CA LEU A 50 -9.24 -8.63 -5.15
C LEU A 50 -7.77 -9.08 -5.05
N GLU A 51 -6.89 -8.49 -5.84
CA GLU A 51 -5.46 -8.79 -5.77
C GLU A 51 -4.86 -8.36 -4.43
N CYS A 52 -5.24 -7.18 -3.91
CA CYS A 52 -4.85 -6.74 -2.57
C CYS A 52 -5.37 -7.69 -1.50
N PHE A 53 -6.63 -8.13 -1.59
CA PHE A 53 -7.21 -9.09 -0.64
C PHE A 53 -6.43 -10.41 -0.61
N ARG A 54 -6.08 -10.98 -1.77
CA ARG A 54 -5.27 -12.21 -1.84
C ARG A 54 -3.92 -12.06 -1.15
N ARG A 55 -3.28 -10.88 -1.27
CA ARG A 55 -1.96 -10.58 -0.70
C ARG A 55 -2.00 -10.27 0.80
N LEU A 56 -3.15 -9.92 1.37
CA LEU A 56 -3.27 -9.72 2.81
C LEU A 56 -3.03 -11.04 3.55
N SER A 57 -2.23 -11.01 4.60
CA SER A 57 -2.05 -12.17 5.49
C SER A 57 -3.35 -12.46 6.27
N GLY A 58 -3.77 -13.74 6.29
CA GLY A 58 -4.94 -14.19 7.05
C GLY A 58 -4.81 -14.01 8.57
N ASN A 59 -3.60 -14.16 9.11
CA ASN A 59 -3.33 -14.13 10.55
C ASN A 59 -3.10 -12.73 11.11
N LYS A 60 -3.68 -11.68 10.52
CA LYS A 60 -3.57 -10.31 11.03
C LYS A 60 -4.74 -9.97 11.94
N ALA A 61 -4.44 -9.24 13.02
CA ALA A 61 -5.45 -8.77 13.96
C ALA A 61 -6.56 -7.97 13.25
N ALA A 62 -7.81 -8.24 13.62
CA ALA A 62 -8.97 -7.50 13.15
C ALA A 62 -8.98 -6.06 13.68
N GLY A 63 -9.66 -5.15 12.96
CA GLY A 63 -9.86 -3.77 13.35
C GLY A 63 -10.86 -3.62 14.52
N ILE A 64 -11.46 -2.44 14.63
CA ILE A 64 -12.50 -2.17 15.64
C ILE A 64 -13.83 -2.87 15.30
N ASP A 65 -14.04 -3.19 14.03
CA ASP A 65 -15.19 -3.92 13.49
C ASP A 65 -15.12 -5.43 13.74
N GLU A 66 -14.00 -5.92 14.28
CA GLU A 66 -13.71 -7.33 14.55
C GLU A 66 -13.76 -8.25 13.32
N VAL A 67 -13.95 -7.70 12.12
CA VAL A 67 -14.04 -8.48 10.88
C VAL A 67 -12.68 -9.09 10.53
N THR A 68 -12.64 -10.42 10.46
CA THR A 68 -11.48 -11.20 10.05
C THR A 68 -11.43 -11.35 8.52
N LYS A 69 -10.26 -11.77 8.01
CA LYS A 69 -10.12 -12.04 6.56
C LYS A 69 -11.03 -13.16 6.10
N ASP A 70 -11.21 -14.20 6.93
CA ASP A 70 -12.00 -15.38 6.58
C ASP A 70 -13.51 -15.06 6.55
N GLU A 71 -13.99 -14.28 7.52
CA GLU A 71 -15.38 -13.79 7.52
C GLU A 71 -15.67 -12.90 6.30
N TYR A 72 -14.75 -11.99 5.97
CA TYR A 72 -14.90 -11.14 4.78
C TYR A 72 -14.87 -11.95 3.49
N ALA A 73 -14.07 -13.03 3.44
CA ALA A 73 -14.01 -13.97 2.31
C ALA A 73 -15.32 -14.71 2.06
N GLY A 74 -16.12 -14.95 3.10
CA GLY A 74 -17.42 -15.63 2.98
C GLY A 74 -18.40 -14.95 2.03
N ASN A 75 -18.26 -13.63 1.80
CA ASN A 75 -19.08 -12.88 0.83
C ASN A 75 -18.23 -11.87 0.03
N LEU A 76 -17.06 -12.32 -0.43
CA LEU A 76 -16.01 -11.47 -0.96
C LEU A 76 -16.46 -10.57 -2.12
N GLU A 77 -17.15 -11.12 -3.11
CA GLU A 77 -17.58 -10.37 -4.30
C GLU A 77 -18.52 -9.22 -3.93
N ALA A 78 -19.56 -9.51 -3.14
CA ALA A 78 -20.51 -8.50 -2.71
C ALA A 78 -19.86 -7.44 -1.80
N ASN A 79 -18.93 -7.84 -0.94
CA ASN A 79 -18.19 -6.92 -0.07
C ASN A 79 -17.30 -5.97 -0.89
N ILE A 80 -16.59 -6.49 -1.89
CA ILE A 80 -15.75 -5.68 -2.80
C ILE A 80 -16.61 -4.76 -3.66
N GLU A 81 -17.73 -5.22 -4.19
CA GLU A 81 -18.65 -4.39 -4.96
C GLU A 81 -19.22 -3.25 -4.10
N ALA A 82 -19.66 -3.54 -2.88
CA ALA A 82 -20.15 -2.53 -1.94
C ALA A 82 -19.07 -1.51 -1.57
N LEU A 83 -17.82 -1.95 -1.34
CA LEU A 83 -16.69 -1.07 -1.09
C LEU A 83 -16.41 -0.16 -2.29
N LEU A 84 -16.34 -0.73 -3.50
CA LEU A 84 -16.16 0.04 -4.74
C LEU A 84 -17.28 1.06 -4.96
N GLY A 85 -18.53 0.66 -4.69
CA GLY A 85 -19.66 1.58 -4.79
C GLY A 85 -19.52 2.78 -3.84
N ARG A 86 -19.01 2.60 -2.62
CA ARG A 86 -18.72 3.70 -1.68
C ARG A 86 -17.54 4.56 -2.14
N LEU A 87 -16.49 3.93 -2.64
CA LEU A 87 -15.33 4.64 -3.18
C LEU A 87 -15.75 5.51 -4.37
N HIS A 88 -16.40 4.96 -5.39
CA HIS A 88 -16.78 5.68 -6.61
C HIS A 88 -17.75 6.86 -6.36
N ARG A 89 -18.60 6.75 -5.34
CA ARG A 89 -19.47 7.87 -4.92
C ARG A 89 -18.80 8.86 -3.99
N MET A 90 -17.49 8.72 -3.73
CA MET A 90 -16.75 9.53 -2.74
C MET A 90 -17.36 9.48 -1.32
N ALA A 91 -18.10 8.43 -1.02
CA ALA A 91 -18.81 8.21 0.25
C ALA A 91 -18.03 7.29 1.21
N TYR A 92 -16.87 6.78 0.79
CA TYR A 92 -16.03 5.99 1.67
C TYR A 92 -15.51 6.84 2.83
N ARG A 93 -15.62 6.29 4.04
CA ARG A 93 -15.04 6.87 5.26
C ARG A 93 -14.28 5.79 6.00
N PRO A 94 -12.97 5.99 6.27
CA PRO A 94 -12.21 5.03 7.06
C PRO A 94 -12.76 4.92 8.47
N GLN A 95 -12.69 3.72 9.03
CA GLN A 95 -13.07 3.46 10.40
C GLN A 95 -11.96 3.86 11.37
N PRO A 96 -12.28 4.17 12.64
CA PRO A 96 -11.26 4.39 13.66
C PRO A 96 -10.34 3.17 13.80
N ALA A 97 -9.04 3.40 13.89
CA ALA A 97 -8.10 2.31 14.13
C ALA A 97 -8.19 1.82 15.59
N ARG A 98 -8.24 0.51 15.79
CA ARG A 98 -8.16 -0.09 17.13
C ARG A 98 -6.76 0.08 17.69
N ARG A 99 -6.63 0.78 18.83
CA ARG A 99 -5.32 1.02 19.45
C ARG A 99 -4.91 -0.17 20.33
N VAL A 100 -3.72 -0.69 20.09
CA VAL A 100 -3.09 -1.72 20.91
C VAL A 100 -1.70 -1.21 21.33
N TYR A 101 -1.29 -1.52 22.55
CA TYR A 101 0.02 -1.14 23.06
C TYR A 101 0.97 -2.33 23.00
N ILE A 102 2.16 -2.13 22.42
CA ILE A 102 3.20 -3.15 22.35
C ILE A 102 4.45 -2.68 23.13
N PRO A 103 5.12 -3.58 23.86
CA PRO A 103 6.34 -3.24 24.58
C PRO A 103 7.43 -2.73 23.62
N LYS A 104 8.15 -1.70 24.02
CA LYS A 104 9.33 -1.24 23.30
C LYS A 104 10.54 -2.03 23.83
N PRO A 105 11.27 -2.79 22.99
CA PRO A 105 12.41 -3.57 23.42
C PRO A 105 13.42 -2.74 24.20
N GLY A 106 13.92 -3.29 25.34
CA GLY A 106 14.94 -2.66 26.17
C GLY A 106 14.45 -1.49 27.04
N THR A 107 13.12 -1.29 27.16
CA THR A 107 12.55 -0.23 28.02
C THR A 107 11.20 -0.66 28.59
N ASP A 108 10.78 -0.06 29.72
CA ASP A 108 9.44 -0.26 30.29
C ASP A 108 8.33 0.53 29.55
N LYS A 109 8.70 1.20 28.47
CA LYS A 109 7.76 2.02 27.69
C LYS A 109 6.98 1.15 26.69
N GLN A 110 5.75 1.53 26.43
CA GLN A 110 4.91 0.95 25.39
C GLN A 110 4.78 1.93 24.22
N ARG A 111 4.61 1.38 23.03
CA ARG A 111 4.26 2.18 21.84
C ARG A 111 2.85 1.83 21.38
N PRO A 112 2.03 2.81 21.06
CA PRO A 112 0.71 2.57 20.48
C PRO A 112 0.85 2.03 19.06
N LEU A 113 0.02 1.05 18.70
CA LEU A 113 -0.14 0.52 17.37
C LEU A 113 -1.61 0.65 16.97
N GLY A 114 -1.89 1.33 15.87
CA GLY A 114 -3.21 1.42 15.28
C GLY A 114 -3.47 0.23 14.35
N ILE A 115 -4.53 -0.52 14.60
CA ILE A 115 -4.96 -1.63 13.76
C ILE A 115 -6.19 -1.17 12.98
N PRO A 116 -6.08 -0.90 11.67
CA PRO A 116 -7.21 -0.50 10.83
C PRO A 116 -8.13 -1.69 10.53
N CYS A 117 -9.37 -1.40 10.17
CA CYS A 117 -10.32 -2.39 9.68
C CYS A 117 -9.86 -3.06 8.39
N LEU A 118 -10.45 -4.20 8.05
CA LEU A 118 -10.02 -4.95 6.86
C LEU A 118 -10.20 -4.16 5.57
N GLU A 119 -11.32 -3.48 5.40
CA GLU A 119 -11.56 -2.64 4.24
C GLU A 119 -10.56 -1.49 4.13
N ASP A 120 -10.20 -0.86 5.26
CA ASP A 120 -9.18 0.20 5.28
C ASP A 120 -7.81 -0.34 4.87
N LYS A 121 -7.46 -1.57 5.29
CA LYS A 121 -6.24 -2.25 4.84
C LYS A 121 -6.24 -2.50 3.33
N LEU A 122 -7.40 -2.87 2.76
CA LEU A 122 -7.55 -3.08 1.31
C LEU A 122 -7.36 -1.76 0.54
N VAL A 123 -8.05 -0.71 0.96
CA VAL A 123 -7.96 0.62 0.32
C VAL A 123 -6.54 1.15 0.43
N GLN A 124 -5.92 1.08 1.61
CA GLN A 124 -4.53 1.50 1.82
C GLN A 124 -3.55 0.70 0.95
N SER A 125 -3.72 -0.62 0.86
CA SER A 125 -2.88 -1.49 0.03
C SER A 125 -3.02 -1.16 -1.45
N ALA A 126 -4.24 -0.94 -1.93
CA ALA A 126 -4.50 -0.56 -3.32
C ALA A 126 -3.90 0.81 -3.65
N LEU A 127 -4.09 1.79 -2.75
CA LEU A 127 -3.52 3.13 -2.90
C LEU A 127 -1.99 3.09 -2.89
N ALA A 128 -1.39 2.34 -1.96
CA ALA A 128 0.05 2.17 -1.89
C ALA A 128 0.64 1.56 -3.17
N ARG A 129 -0.07 0.63 -3.82
CA ARG A 129 0.37 0.05 -5.11
C ARG A 129 0.31 1.06 -6.25
N ILE A 130 -0.75 1.88 -6.29
CA ILE A 130 -0.89 2.92 -7.32
C ILE A 130 0.19 3.98 -7.15
N LEU A 131 0.36 4.49 -5.93
CA LEU A 131 1.37 5.50 -5.63
C LEU A 131 2.79 4.95 -5.74
N GLY A 132 3.01 3.71 -5.33
CA GLY A 132 4.29 3.03 -5.46
C GLY A 132 4.78 2.95 -6.90
N ALA A 133 3.87 2.76 -7.88
CA ALA A 133 4.23 2.77 -9.30
C ALA A 133 4.80 4.13 -9.78
N ILE A 134 4.54 5.21 -9.06
CA ILE A 134 5.07 6.54 -9.37
C ILE A 134 6.31 6.83 -8.53
N TYR A 135 6.16 6.76 -7.20
CA TYR A 135 7.21 7.21 -6.27
C TYR A 135 8.43 6.30 -6.24
N GLU A 136 8.30 5.02 -6.64
CA GLU A 136 9.47 4.13 -6.75
C GLU A 136 10.48 4.65 -7.79
N GLU A 137 10.01 5.38 -8.79
CA GLU A 137 10.85 5.99 -9.80
C GLU A 137 11.50 7.32 -9.34
N ASP A 138 10.94 7.96 -8.32
CA ASP A 138 11.44 9.22 -7.76
C ASP A 138 12.43 9.02 -6.60
N PHE A 139 12.44 7.83 -5.97
CA PHE A 139 13.32 7.57 -4.85
C PHE A 139 14.80 7.55 -5.26
N ILE A 140 15.61 8.27 -4.49
CA ILE A 140 17.07 8.23 -4.62
C ILE A 140 17.60 6.83 -4.28
N GLU A 141 18.76 6.48 -4.83
CA GLU A 141 19.36 5.15 -4.65
C GLU A 141 19.63 4.81 -3.17
N GLY A 142 20.02 5.78 -2.36
CA GLY A 142 20.24 5.64 -0.91
C GLY A 142 18.99 5.49 -0.06
N SER A 143 17.79 5.50 -0.64
CA SER A 143 16.54 5.28 0.10
C SER A 143 16.23 3.79 0.20
N TYR A 144 16.15 3.24 1.41
CA TYR A 144 15.93 1.80 1.67
C TYR A 144 14.62 1.52 2.40
N GLY A 145 14.11 2.45 3.20
CA GLY A 145 12.95 2.23 4.04
C GLY A 145 11.65 1.98 3.25
N PHE A 146 10.93 0.90 3.59
CA PHE A 146 9.61 0.55 3.06
C PHE A 146 9.52 0.40 1.53
N ARG A 147 10.63 0.19 0.85
CA ARG A 147 10.69 -0.01 -0.60
C ARG A 147 10.70 -1.48 -0.99
N PRO A 148 10.00 -1.88 -2.08
CA PRO A 148 10.06 -3.24 -2.59
C PRO A 148 11.50 -3.65 -2.97
N GLY A 149 11.90 -4.86 -2.59
CA GLY A 149 13.23 -5.39 -2.92
C GLY A 149 14.41 -4.71 -2.21
N ARG A 150 14.15 -3.81 -1.26
CA ARG A 150 15.15 -3.17 -0.40
C ARG A 150 15.00 -3.63 1.05
N SER A 151 16.11 -3.84 1.74
CA SER A 151 16.11 -4.29 3.13
C SER A 151 17.02 -3.43 4.02
N CYS A 152 16.85 -3.55 5.34
CA CYS A 152 17.77 -2.92 6.28
C CYS A 152 19.20 -3.46 6.16
N HIS A 153 19.39 -4.72 5.74
CA HIS A 153 20.72 -5.29 5.48
C HIS A 153 21.38 -4.66 4.27
N ASP A 154 20.61 -4.26 3.24
CA ASP A 154 21.15 -3.55 2.08
C ASP A 154 21.61 -2.14 2.48
N ALA A 155 20.82 -1.46 3.33
CA ALA A 155 21.20 -0.18 3.89
C ALA A 155 22.50 -0.25 4.71
N LEU A 156 22.61 -1.27 5.57
CA LEU A 156 23.82 -1.49 6.38
C LEU A 156 25.04 -1.79 5.51
N ARG A 157 24.89 -2.62 4.48
CA ARG A 157 25.97 -2.89 3.52
C ARG A 157 26.45 -1.64 2.79
N ALA A 158 25.52 -0.83 2.30
CA ALA A 158 25.85 0.43 1.64
C ALA A 158 26.55 1.42 2.60
N LEU A 159 26.08 1.48 3.85
CA LEU A 159 26.72 2.31 4.87
C LEU A 159 28.15 1.82 5.19
N SER A 160 28.37 0.50 5.42
CA SER A 160 29.70 -0.06 5.63
C SER A 160 30.62 0.25 4.46
N GLN A 161 30.15 0.06 3.24
CA GLN A 161 30.94 0.39 2.05
C GLN A 161 31.35 1.85 2.02
N ALA A 162 30.42 2.78 2.25
CA ALA A 162 30.72 4.22 2.27
C ALA A 162 31.75 4.59 3.35
N VAL A 163 31.62 4.01 4.55
CA VAL A 163 32.54 4.27 5.67
C VAL A 163 33.92 3.67 5.46
N GLU A 164 33.99 2.44 4.95
CA GLU A 164 35.25 1.68 4.84
C GLU A 164 36.06 2.03 3.57
N TRP A 165 35.37 2.35 2.48
CA TRP A 165 36.03 2.43 1.15
C TRP A 165 35.93 3.82 0.48
N GLU A 166 34.94 4.65 0.85
CA GLU A 166 34.72 5.94 0.19
C GLU A 166 35.32 7.14 0.92
N GLY A 167 36.15 6.88 1.96
CA GLY A 167 36.86 7.94 2.70
C GLY A 167 35.97 8.87 3.50
N THR A 168 34.82 8.37 3.98
CA THR A 168 33.88 9.12 4.83
C THR A 168 34.52 9.49 6.17
N ASN A 169 34.57 10.80 6.49
CA ASN A 169 35.14 11.30 7.75
C ASN A 169 34.06 11.61 8.80
N TYR A 170 32.82 11.85 8.39
CA TYR A 170 31.73 12.25 9.29
C TYR A 170 30.45 11.51 8.93
N ILE A 171 29.67 11.14 9.95
CA ILE A 171 28.32 10.59 9.82
C ILE A 171 27.37 11.51 10.58
N ALA A 172 26.35 12.04 9.91
CA ALA A 172 25.30 12.82 10.55
C ALA A 172 24.01 11.98 10.60
N GLU A 173 23.42 11.87 11.79
CA GLU A 173 22.13 11.24 12.00
C GLU A 173 21.07 12.32 12.23
N ALA A 174 19.95 12.24 11.52
CA ALA A 174 18.82 13.16 11.68
C ALA A 174 17.50 12.40 11.69
N ASP A 175 16.62 12.72 12.63
CA ASP A 175 15.27 12.17 12.73
C ASP A 175 14.24 13.27 13.02
N ILE A 176 13.05 13.15 12.41
CA ILE A 176 11.98 14.13 12.61
C ILE A 176 11.11 13.68 13.77
N LYS A 177 11.27 14.35 14.91
CA LYS A 177 10.51 14.03 16.11
C LYS A 177 9.00 14.23 15.89
N GLY A 178 8.22 13.18 16.17
CA GLY A 178 6.77 13.26 16.14
C GLY A 178 6.17 13.51 14.75
N PHE A 179 6.85 13.12 13.67
CA PHE A 179 6.40 13.37 12.30
C PHE A 179 4.96 12.89 12.04
N LEU A 180 4.61 11.69 12.48
CA LEU A 180 3.26 11.13 12.29
C LEU A 180 2.22 11.71 13.26
N ASP A 181 2.65 12.22 14.43
CA ASP A 181 1.75 12.81 15.41
C ASP A 181 1.40 14.27 15.08
N SER A 182 2.23 14.94 14.26
CA SER A 182 2.05 16.33 13.86
C SER A 182 1.27 16.51 12.55
N SER A 183 0.87 15.42 11.90
CA SER A 183 0.19 15.42 10.58
C SER A 183 -1.34 15.26 10.69
N SER A 184 -1.96 15.62 11.80
CA SER A 184 -3.43 15.61 11.98
C SER A 184 -4.07 16.96 11.69
#